data_e416f9144dcb49e9534fa3a98d5dd65f
#
_entry.id   e416f9144dcb49e9534fa3a98d5dd65f
#
_cell.length_a   1.000
_cell.length_b   1.000
_cell.length_c   1.000
_cell.angle_alpha   90.00
_cell.angle_beta   90.00
_cell.angle_gamma   90.00
#
_symmetry.space_group_name_H-M   'P 1'
#
loop_
_entity.id
_entity.type
_entity.pdbx_description
1 polymer ?
#
loop_
_entity_poly.entity_id
_entity_poly.type
_entity_poly.pdbx_seq_one_letter_code
_entity_poly.pdbx_strand_id
1 'polypeptide(L)'
;MVEAAERRMTLAEFLVWDDGTETRYELVGGVPRAMAPASGRHGLIQQNAANAIQDKIGRQGPCRIVHQAGLLLSIQGDDRFYVPDLAVTCRDVSDSPYIDEPKLVVEVISPSTGRLDKDNKVPDYCTLPSVDEVWLIDSRKPLVHVYQRVNGQWIGHVPLRPAQTFQSHFLGGEVPVDAFYDGIDFSPAPANPAAG
;
A
#
# COMPACT_ATOMS: atom_id res chain seq x y z
N MET A 1 -37.59 -2.50 0.72
CA MET A 1 -36.66 -2.60 -0.42
C MET A 1 -35.71 -3.71 -0.04
N VAL A 2 -35.66 -4.80 -0.80
CA VAL A 2 -34.72 -5.90 -0.60
C VAL A 2 -33.40 -5.37 -1.16
N GLU A 3 -32.41 -5.15 -0.29
CA GLU A 3 -31.05 -4.84 -0.68
C GLU A 3 -30.59 -6.00 -1.57
N ALA A 4 -30.25 -5.71 -2.82
CA ALA A 4 -29.74 -6.72 -3.74
C ALA A 4 -28.47 -7.28 -3.08
N ALA A 5 -28.48 -8.55 -2.71
CA ALA A 5 -27.32 -9.22 -2.14
C ALA A 5 -26.14 -8.98 -3.09
N GLU A 6 -25.11 -8.26 -2.64
CA GLU A 6 -23.90 -8.03 -3.41
C GLU A 6 -23.39 -9.41 -3.86
N ARG A 7 -23.35 -9.61 -5.19
CA ARG A 7 -22.87 -10.87 -5.76
C ARG A 7 -21.40 -11.01 -5.39
N ARG A 8 -21.08 -11.97 -4.56
CA ARG A 8 -19.69 -12.32 -4.23
C ARG A 8 -19.07 -13.03 -5.41
N MET A 9 -17.84 -12.66 -5.71
CA MET A 9 -17.01 -13.26 -6.76
C MET A 9 -15.89 -14.08 -6.11
N THR A 10 -15.53 -15.17 -6.75
CA THR A 10 -14.26 -15.85 -6.50
C THR A 10 -13.12 -15.03 -7.11
N LEU A 11 -11.87 -15.30 -6.69
CA LEU A 11 -10.70 -14.67 -7.31
C LEU A 11 -10.62 -14.97 -8.82
N ALA A 12 -10.91 -16.21 -9.22
CA ALA A 12 -10.89 -16.59 -10.64
C ALA A 12 -11.91 -15.81 -11.48
N GLU A 13 -13.12 -15.60 -10.94
CA GLU A 13 -14.13 -14.77 -11.60
C GLU A 13 -13.69 -13.31 -11.66
N PHE A 14 -13.09 -12.78 -10.58
CA PHE A 14 -12.62 -11.40 -10.50
C PHE A 14 -11.51 -11.09 -11.50
N LEU A 15 -10.54 -11.98 -11.66
CA LEU A 15 -9.40 -11.78 -12.57
C LEU A 15 -9.79 -11.73 -14.05
N VAL A 16 -10.98 -12.25 -14.43
CA VAL A 16 -11.51 -12.20 -15.79
C VAL A 16 -12.74 -11.28 -15.90
N TRP A 17 -13.11 -10.63 -14.80
CA TRP A 17 -14.28 -9.77 -14.75
C TRP A 17 -13.98 -8.42 -15.40
N ASP A 18 -14.90 -7.98 -16.23
CA ASP A 18 -14.91 -6.69 -16.89
C ASP A 18 -16.28 -6.04 -16.69
N ASP A 19 -16.31 -4.84 -16.13
CA ASP A 19 -17.52 -4.04 -15.96
C ASP A 19 -17.76 -3.07 -17.13
N GLY A 20 -16.89 -3.11 -18.16
CA GLY A 20 -16.94 -2.22 -19.32
C GLY A 20 -16.41 -0.81 -19.05
N THR A 21 -15.71 -0.59 -17.91
CA THR A 21 -15.11 0.70 -17.56
C THR A 21 -13.59 0.56 -17.39
N GLU A 22 -12.88 1.70 -17.35
CA GLU A 22 -11.45 1.76 -17.02
C GLU A 22 -11.19 1.81 -15.50
N THR A 23 -12.22 1.54 -14.68
CA THR A 23 -12.10 1.57 -13.23
C THR A 23 -11.28 0.40 -12.73
N ARG A 24 -10.33 0.66 -11.84
CA ARG A 24 -9.59 -0.39 -11.15
C ARG A 24 -10.34 -0.83 -9.90
N TYR A 25 -10.23 -2.11 -9.60
CA TYR A 25 -10.89 -2.72 -8.46
C TYR A 25 -9.94 -3.56 -7.62
N GLU A 26 -10.23 -3.64 -6.34
CA GLU A 26 -9.74 -4.64 -5.41
C GLU A 26 -10.85 -5.65 -5.11
N LEU A 27 -10.50 -6.88 -4.77
CA LEU A 27 -11.45 -7.88 -4.28
C LEU A 27 -11.31 -8.00 -2.76
N VAL A 28 -12.37 -7.67 -2.03
CA VAL A 28 -12.39 -7.72 -0.55
C VAL A 28 -13.56 -8.57 -0.08
N GLY A 29 -13.29 -9.74 0.47
CA GLY A 29 -14.34 -10.66 0.91
C GLY A 29 -15.31 -11.07 -0.21
N GLY A 30 -14.79 -11.23 -1.43
CA GLY A 30 -15.58 -11.57 -2.62
C GLY A 30 -16.33 -10.39 -3.25
N VAL A 31 -16.17 -9.17 -2.75
CA VAL A 31 -16.84 -7.97 -3.28
C VAL A 31 -15.83 -7.08 -4.00
N PRO A 32 -16.03 -6.79 -5.31
CA PRO A 32 -15.23 -5.81 -6.04
C PRO A 32 -15.42 -4.41 -5.42
N ARG A 33 -14.31 -3.75 -5.10
CA ARG A 33 -14.31 -2.38 -4.58
C ARG A 33 -13.53 -1.47 -5.51
N ALA A 34 -14.21 -0.45 -6.04
CA ALA A 34 -13.59 0.52 -6.92
C ALA A 34 -12.51 1.33 -6.19
N MET A 35 -11.36 1.50 -6.82
CA MET A 35 -10.28 2.33 -6.34
C MET A 35 -10.54 3.79 -6.73
N ALA A 36 -10.40 4.70 -5.77
CA ALA A 36 -10.50 6.13 -6.05
C ALA A 36 -9.20 6.64 -6.69
N PRO A 37 -9.27 7.64 -7.59
CA PRO A 37 -8.08 8.29 -8.11
C PRO A 37 -7.22 8.90 -7.00
N ALA A 38 -5.91 8.74 -7.10
CA ALA A 38 -4.95 9.32 -6.17
C ALA A 38 -4.86 10.85 -6.33
N SER A 39 -4.69 11.57 -5.21
CA SER A 39 -4.37 13.01 -5.28
C SER A 39 -2.90 13.22 -5.67
N GLY A 40 -2.57 14.44 -6.16
CA GLY A 40 -1.17 14.80 -6.46
C GLY A 40 -0.22 14.61 -5.26
N ARG A 41 -0.66 14.97 -4.05
CA ARG A 41 0.12 14.75 -2.81
C ARG A 41 0.37 13.27 -2.55
N HIS A 42 -0.64 12.43 -2.73
CA HIS A 42 -0.50 10.99 -2.61
C HIS A 42 0.56 10.46 -3.60
N GLY A 43 0.49 10.88 -4.87
CA GLY A 43 1.48 10.47 -5.88
C GLY A 43 2.91 10.93 -5.57
N LEU A 44 3.09 12.15 -5.00
CA LEU A 44 4.41 12.62 -4.56
C LEU A 44 4.96 11.76 -3.41
N ILE A 45 4.14 11.44 -2.41
CA ILE A 45 4.55 10.57 -1.30
C ILE A 45 4.91 9.18 -1.82
N GLN A 46 4.12 8.62 -2.72
CA GLN A 46 4.39 7.34 -3.35
C GLN A 46 5.74 7.36 -4.09
N GLN A 47 6.02 8.41 -4.87
CA GLN A 47 7.29 8.57 -5.56
C GLN A 47 8.46 8.72 -4.59
N ASN A 48 8.32 9.52 -3.54
CA ASN A 48 9.35 9.71 -2.53
C ASN A 48 9.67 8.41 -1.79
N ALA A 49 8.64 7.64 -1.44
CA ALA A 49 8.80 6.32 -0.82
C ALA A 49 9.54 5.35 -1.77
N ALA A 50 9.17 5.34 -3.05
CA ALA A 50 9.87 4.54 -4.05
C ALA A 50 11.34 4.92 -4.17
N ASN A 51 11.67 6.21 -4.17
CA ASN A 51 13.06 6.69 -4.22
C ASN A 51 13.84 6.24 -2.98
N ALA A 52 13.28 6.43 -1.78
CA ALA A 52 13.91 6.02 -0.53
C ALA A 52 14.19 4.50 -0.47
N ILE A 53 13.28 3.70 -0.99
CA ILE A 53 13.45 2.25 -1.12
C ILE A 53 14.53 1.94 -2.17
N GLN A 54 14.46 2.60 -3.35
CA GLN A 54 15.39 2.36 -4.46
C GLN A 54 16.84 2.66 -4.08
N ASP A 55 17.08 3.70 -3.29
CA ASP A 55 18.40 4.06 -2.78
C ASP A 55 19.01 2.96 -1.91
N LYS A 56 18.17 2.16 -1.24
CA LYS A 56 18.60 1.05 -0.39
C LYS A 56 18.81 -0.26 -1.16
N ILE A 57 17.86 -0.64 -2.01
CA ILE A 57 17.95 -1.92 -2.74
C ILE A 57 18.91 -1.84 -3.94
N GLY A 58 19.23 -0.62 -4.42
CA GLY A 58 20.04 -0.42 -5.61
C GLY A 58 19.34 -0.83 -6.91
N ARG A 59 19.74 -0.23 -8.03
CA ARG A 59 19.14 -0.53 -9.35
C ARG A 59 19.54 -1.89 -9.92
N GLN A 60 20.69 -2.41 -9.51
CA GLN A 60 21.25 -3.68 -10.00
C GLN A 60 21.00 -4.85 -9.04
N GLY A 61 20.37 -4.60 -7.91
CA GLY A 61 19.98 -5.63 -6.95
C GLY A 61 18.92 -6.60 -7.51
N PRO A 62 18.66 -7.72 -6.84
CA PRO A 62 17.67 -8.71 -7.30
C PRO A 62 16.24 -8.24 -7.11
N CYS A 63 16.00 -7.24 -6.26
CA CYS A 63 14.65 -6.81 -5.91
C CYS A 63 14.17 -5.65 -6.80
N ARG A 64 12.87 -5.59 -7.02
CA ARG A 64 12.19 -4.56 -7.82
C ARG A 64 11.05 -3.94 -7.04
N ILE A 65 10.89 -2.62 -7.20
CA ILE A 65 9.70 -1.90 -6.73
C ILE A 65 8.67 -1.98 -7.83
N VAL A 66 7.47 -2.43 -7.47
CA VAL A 66 6.34 -2.51 -8.40
C VAL A 66 5.24 -1.60 -7.87
N HIS A 67 4.77 -0.71 -8.75
CA HIS A 67 3.70 0.22 -8.45
C HIS A 67 2.35 -0.41 -8.77
N GLN A 68 1.42 -0.36 -7.86
CA GLN A 68 0.02 -0.74 -8.07
C GLN A 68 -0.16 -2.13 -8.72
N ALA A 69 0.70 -3.08 -8.39
CA ALA A 69 0.55 -4.48 -8.78
C ALA A 69 -0.31 -5.23 -7.77
N GLY A 70 -1.14 -6.14 -8.26
CA GLY A 70 -1.99 -6.95 -7.41
C GLY A 70 -1.20 -7.85 -6.45
N LEU A 71 -1.75 -8.08 -5.28
CA LEU A 71 -1.34 -9.11 -4.33
C LEU A 71 -2.50 -10.07 -4.11
N LEU A 72 -2.22 -11.36 -4.27
CA LEU A 72 -3.18 -12.42 -4.02
C LEU A 72 -3.06 -12.89 -2.57
N LEU A 73 -4.16 -12.91 -1.85
CA LEU A 73 -4.23 -13.42 -0.48
C LEU A 73 -5.39 -14.39 -0.36
N SER A 74 -5.22 -15.45 0.44
CA SER A 74 -6.30 -16.33 0.85
C SER A 74 -6.36 -16.36 2.38
N ILE A 75 -7.43 -15.83 2.95
CA ILE A 75 -7.58 -15.64 4.39
C ILE A 75 -8.83 -16.39 4.85
N GLN A 76 -8.65 -17.46 5.62
CA GLN A 76 -9.73 -18.31 6.13
C GLN A 76 -10.69 -18.83 5.03
N GLY A 77 -10.15 -19.05 3.81
CA GLY A 77 -10.94 -19.48 2.66
C GLY A 77 -11.60 -18.37 1.87
N ASP A 78 -11.44 -17.10 2.28
CA ASP A 78 -11.84 -15.93 1.50
C ASP A 78 -10.64 -15.43 0.69
N ASP A 79 -10.77 -15.45 -0.63
CA ASP A 79 -9.78 -14.89 -1.53
C ASP A 79 -9.89 -13.37 -1.58
N ARG A 80 -8.73 -12.72 -1.63
CA ARG A 80 -8.61 -11.26 -1.72
C ARG A 80 -7.59 -10.88 -2.79
N PHE A 81 -7.87 -9.79 -3.45
CA PHE A 81 -6.96 -9.15 -4.39
C PHE A 81 -6.78 -7.69 -3.97
N TYR A 82 -5.63 -7.36 -3.43
CA TYR A 82 -5.28 -5.99 -3.07
C TYR A 82 -4.31 -5.39 -4.06
N VAL A 83 -4.37 -4.07 -4.24
CA VAL A 83 -3.48 -3.31 -5.12
C VAL A 83 -2.79 -2.23 -4.27
N PRO A 84 -1.72 -2.58 -3.55
CA PRO A 84 -0.97 -1.60 -2.76
C PRO A 84 -0.32 -0.53 -3.65
N ASP A 85 -0.07 0.64 -3.08
CA ASP A 85 0.62 1.72 -3.77
C ASP A 85 2.00 1.32 -4.25
N LEU A 86 2.77 0.62 -3.41
CA LEU A 86 4.06 0.02 -3.74
C LEU A 86 4.17 -1.37 -3.12
N ALA A 87 4.80 -2.27 -3.84
CA ALA A 87 5.33 -3.50 -3.28
C ALA A 87 6.74 -3.76 -3.78
N VAL A 88 7.56 -4.41 -2.96
CA VAL A 88 8.91 -4.84 -3.35
C VAL A 88 8.94 -6.35 -3.39
N THR A 89 9.32 -6.90 -4.52
CA THR A 89 9.59 -8.34 -4.70
C THR A 89 11.02 -8.57 -5.16
N CYS A 90 11.60 -9.72 -4.78
CA CYS A 90 12.89 -10.19 -5.27
C CYS A 90 12.71 -11.40 -6.22
N ARG A 91 11.50 -11.60 -6.73
CA ARG A 91 11.16 -12.54 -7.79
C ARG A 91 11.13 -11.84 -9.14
N ASP A 92 11.16 -12.60 -10.21
CA ASP A 92 10.98 -12.08 -11.55
C ASP A 92 9.59 -11.46 -11.70
N VAL A 93 9.55 -10.26 -12.27
CA VAL A 93 8.30 -9.57 -12.57
C VAL A 93 7.89 -9.91 -13.99
N SER A 94 6.68 -10.44 -14.14
CA SER A 94 6.08 -10.81 -15.43
C SER A 94 4.95 -9.84 -15.81
N ASP A 95 4.29 -10.09 -16.94
CA ASP A 95 3.08 -9.36 -17.37
C ASP A 95 1.81 -9.76 -16.58
N SER A 96 1.96 -10.53 -15.50
CA SER A 96 0.85 -10.87 -14.61
C SER A 96 0.26 -9.62 -13.95
N PRO A 97 -1.06 -9.55 -13.72
CA PRO A 97 -1.68 -8.46 -12.97
C PRO A 97 -1.33 -8.48 -11.48
N TYR A 98 -0.59 -9.46 -11.00
CA TYR A 98 -0.13 -9.59 -9.62
C TYR A 98 1.33 -10.01 -9.56
N ILE A 99 1.96 -9.78 -8.42
CA ILE A 99 3.34 -10.17 -8.13
C ILE A 99 3.39 -11.24 -7.04
N ASP A 100 4.42 -12.06 -7.12
CA ASP A 100 4.69 -13.12 -6.15
C ASP A 100 5.65 -12.65 -5.06
N GLU A 101 5.51 -13.26 -3.88
CA GLU A 101 6.41 -13.11 -2.74
C GLU A 101 6.84 -11.66 -2.45
N PRO A 102 5.90 -10.72 -2.22
CA PRO A 102 6.26 -9.38 -1.80
C PRO A 102 7.03 -9.43 -0.48
N LYS A 103 8.09 -8.63 -0.36
CA LYS A 103 8.92 -8.48 0.84
C LYS A 103 8.55 -7.26 1.67
N LEU A 104 8.21 -6.18 0.99
CA LEU A 104 7.76 -4.92 1.58
C LEU A 104 6.49 -4.49 0.87
N VAL A 105 5.50 -4.08 1.64
CA VAL A 105 4.26 -3.47 1.14
C VAL A 105 4.14 -2.06 1.69
N VAL A 106 3.80 -1.09 0.84
CA VAL A 106 3.60 0.30 1.23
C VAL A 106 2.23 0.78 0.77
N GLU A 107 1.48 1.36 1.69
CA GLU A 107 0.22 2.05 1.43
C GLU A 107 0.35 3.53 1.80
N VAL A 108 -0.04 4.41 0.91
CA VAL A 108 -0.18 5.84 1.18
C VAL A 108 -1.63 6.10 1.56
N ILE A 109 -1.90 6.18 2.85
CA ILE A 109 -3.27 6.29 3.35
C ILE A 109 -3.86 7.68 3.15
N SER A 110 -5.11 7.71 2.71
CA SER A 110 -5.91 8.91 2.47
C SER A 110 -7.11 8.99 3.45
N PRO A 111 -7.90 10.08 3.45
CA PRO A 111 -9.12 10.15 4.25
C PRO A 111 -10.12 9.05 3.97
N SER A 112 -10.18 8.59 2.71
CA SER A 112 -11.15 7.57 2.26
C SER A 112 -10.70 6.15 2.54
N THR A 113 -9.38 5.88 2.58
CA THR A 113 -8.83 4.51 2.69
C THR A 113 -8.24 4.20 4.07
N GLY A 114 -7.82 5.22 4.83
CA GLY A 114 -6.98 5.04 6.01
C GLY A 114 -7.49 4.08 7.08
N ARG A 115 -8.82 3.95 7.26
CA ARG A 115 -9.39 2.97 8.18
C ARG A 115 -9.31 1.56 7.57
N LEU A 116 -9.72 1.40 6.31
CA LEU A 116 -9.70 0.13 5.61
C LEU A 116 -8.28 -0.44 5.51
N ASP A 117 -7.32 0.43 5.15
CA ASP A 117 -5.93 0.02 4.99
C ASP A 117 -5.33 -0.44 6.33
N LYS A 118 -5.58 0.31 7.41
CA LYS A 118 -5.04 -0.01 8.72
C LYS A 118 -5.72 -1.20 9.39
N ASP A 119 -7.05 -1.25 9.36
CA ASP A 119 -7.82 -2.21 10.16
C ASP A 119 -7.98 -3.56 9.44
N ASN A 120 -7.93 -3.58 8.10
CA ASN A 120 -8.12 -4.80 7.32
C ASN A 120 -6.85 -5.20 6.55
N LYS A 121 -6.31 -4.31 5.71
CA LYS A 121 -5.20 -4.69 4.81
C LYS A 121 -3.91 -5.02 5.56
N VAL A 122 -3.55 -4.26 6.62
CA VAL A 122 -2.32 -4.56 7.37
C VAL A 122 -2.36 -5.96 7.99
N PRO A 123 -3.40 -6.35 8.75
CA PRO A 123 -3.50 -7.72 9.23
C PRO A 123 -3.41 -8.76 8.12
N ASP A 124 -4.05 -8.49 6.99
CA ASP A 124 -4.05 -9.39 5.84
C ASP A 124 -2.66 -9.53 5.21
N TYR A 125 -1.93 -8.43 4.98
CA TYR A 125 -0.54 -8.47 4.51
C TYR A 125 0.37 -9.23 5.48
N CYS A 126 0.11 -9.11 6.77
CA CYS A 126 0.85 -9.84 7.80
C CYS A 126 0.66 -11.36 7.72
N THR A 127 -0.38 -11.87 7.05
CA THR A 127 -0.57 -13.32 6.83
C THR A 127 0.33 -13.88 5.73
N LEU A 128 0.83 -13.03 4.81
CA LEU A 128 1.72 -13.46 3.74
C LEU A 128 3.09 -13.85 4.31
N PRO A 129 3.54 -15.11 4.13
CA PRO A 129 4.82 -15.55 4.71
C PRO A 129 6.03 -14.79 4.16
N SER A 130 5.91 -14.27 2.93
CA SER A 130 6.98 -13.56 2.24
C SER A 130 7.16 -12.12 2.72
N VAL A 131 6.11 -11.49 3.28
CA VAL A 131 6.16 -10.08 3.70
C VAL A 131 6.95 -9.95 4.99
N ASP A 132 7.98 -9.12 4.95
CA ASP A 132 8.84 -8.79 6.09
C ASP A 132 8.45 -7.46 6.74
N GLU A 133 7.93 -6.51 5.94
CA GLU A 133 7.54 -5.18 6.42
C GLU A 133 6.28 -4.65 5.72
N VAL A 134 5.48 -3.86 6.45
CA VAL A 134 4.36 -3.08 5.93
C VAL A 134 4.47 -1.64 6.43
N TRP A 135 4.44 -0.67 5.51
CA TRP A 135 4.48 0.74 5.85
C TRP A 135 3.18 1.43 5.45
N LEU A 136 2.60 2.20 6.38
CA LEU A 136 1.48 3.10 6.11
C LEU A 136 1.95 4.54 6.22
N ILE A 137 1.90 5.30 5.14
CA ILE A 137 2.36 6.68 5.07
C ILE A 137 1.13 7.59 4.95
N ASP A 138 0.88 8.45 5.94
CA ASP A 138 -0.31 9.31 5.94
C ASP A 138 -0.12 10.50 4.98
N SER A 139 -1.03 10.68 4.02
CA SER A 139 -0.98 11.79 3.07
C SER A 139 -1.55 13.11 3.58
N ARG A 140 -2.17 13.14 4.76
CA ARG A 140 -2.80 14.33 5.36
C ARG A 140 -1.90 15.03 6.35
N LYS A 141 -1.02 14.28 6.97
CA LYS A 141 -0.07 14.75 7.99
C LYS A 141 1.19 13.89 7.93
N PRO A 142 2.35 14.45 8.26
CA PRO A 142 3.59 13.69 8.22
C PRO A 142 3.64 12.68 9.38
N LEU A 143 3.14 11.49 9.12
CA LEU A 143 3.04 10.39 10.07
C LEU A 143 3.18 9.05 9.35
N VAL A 144 4.04 8.18 9.86
CA VAL A 144 4.29 6.84 9.30
C VAL A 144 4.05 5.78 10.36
N HIS A 145 3.32 4.73 10.00
CA HIS A 145 3.22 3.51 10.78
C HIS A 145 4.06 2.43 10.11
N VAL A 146 4.90 1.78 10.86
CA VAL A 146 5.79 0.71 10.41
C VAL A 146 5.45 -0.56 11.16
N TYR A 147 5.24 -1.63 10.42
CA TYR A 147 5.06 -2.98 10.94
C TYR A 147 6.18 -3.85 10.39
N GLN A 148 6.84 -4.59 11.24
CA GLN A 148 8.01 -5.41 10.88
C GLN A 148 7.88 -6.81 11.45
N ARG A 149 8.33 -7.80 10.68
CA ARG A 149 8.44 -9.17 11.14
C ARG A 149 9.82 -9.39 11.74
N VAL A 150 9.88 -9.58 13.05
CA VAL A 150 11.12 -9.83 13.80
C VAL A 150 11.03 -11.20 14.48
N ASN A 151 11.94 -12.10 14.17
CA ASN A 151 11.92 -13.47 14.70
C ASN A 151 10.57 -14.20 14.51
N GLY A 152 9.93 -13.98 13.36
CA GLY A 152 8.63 -14.58 13.04
C GLY A 152 7.41 -13.90 13.68
N GLN A 153 7.60 -12.87 14.49
CA GLN A 153 6.53 -12.11 15.13
C GLN A 153 6.40 -10.73 14.51
N TRP A 154 5.17 -10.24 14.38
CA TRP A 154 4.90 -8.89 13.92
C TRP A 154 4.97 -7.87 15.07
N ILE A 155 5.74 -6.82 14.84
CA ILE A 155 5.91 -5.70 15.75
C ILE A 155 5.43 -4.44 15.05
N GLY A 156 4.45 -3.74 15.64
CA GLY A 156 4.04 -2.41 15.22
C GLY A 156 4.81 -1.36 16.00
N HIS A 157 5.42 -0.41 15.31
CA HIS A 157 6.09 0.72 15.95
C HIS A 157 5.10 1.80 16.35
N VAL A 158 5.45 2.59 17.37
CA VAL A 158 4.76 3.86 17.66
C VAL A 158 4.83 4.73 16.40
N PRO A 159 3.73 5.41 16.02
CA PRO A 159 3.73 6.22 14.81
C PRO A 159 4.86 7.24 14.77
N LEU A 160 5.63 7.22 13.70
CA LEU A 160 6.83 8.02 13.49
C LEU A 160 6.51 9.35 12.83
N ARG A 161 7.25 10.39 13.19
CA ARG A 161 7.09 11.77 12.73
C ARG A 161 8.36 12.26 12.02
N PRO A 162 8.32 13.42 11.34
CA PRO A 162 9.51 14.07 10.80
C PRO A 162 10.64 14.17 11.81
N ALA A 163 11.87 14.23 11.33
CA ALA A 163 13.11 14.17 12.08
C ALA A 163 13.36 12.85 12.86
N GLN A 164 12.51 11.84 12.66
CA GLN A 164 12.75 10.50 13.17
C GLN A 164 13.20 9.56 12.03
N THR A 165 13.91 8.52 12.41
CA THR A 165 14.29 7.42 11.52
C THR A 165 13.75 6.11 12.09
N PHE A 166 13.63 5.09 11.25
CA PHE A 166 13.43 3.72 11.68
C PHE A 166 14.40 2.79 10.96
N GLN A 167 14.76 1.72 11.65
CA GLN A 167 15.58 0.67 11.06
C GLN A 167 14.69 -0.24 10.23
N SER A 168 14.88 -0.27 8.90
CA SER A 168 14.27 -1.30 8.07
C SER A 168 15.17 -2.54 8.07
N HIS A 169 14.63 -3.67 8.51
CA HIS A 169 15.36 -4.94 8.52
C HIS A 169 15.49 -5.48 7.10
N PHE A 170 14.44 -5.37 6.29
CA PHE A 170 14.46 -5.81 4.91
C PHE A 170 15.44 -4.99 4.05
N LEU A 171 15.43 -3.66 4.19
CA LEU A 171 16.34 -2.79 3.43
C LEU A 171 17.77 -2.73 4.01
N GLY A 172 17.97 -3.27 5.20
CA GLY A 172 19.28 -3.34 5.85
C GLY A 172 19.85 -1.99 6.30
N GLY A 173 18.98 -1.03 6.69
CA GLY A 173 19.46 0.28 7.11
C GLY A 173 18.36 1.22 7.61
N GLU A 174 18.80 2.40 8.07
CA GLU A 174 17.90 3.45 8.53
C GLU A 174 17.16 4.13 7.39
N VAL A 175 15.87 4.40 7.61
CA VAL A 175 14.99 5.12 6.69
C VAL A 175 14.48 6.38 7.39
N PRO A 176 14.83 7.58 6.93
CA PRO A 176 14.33 8.82 7.51
C PRO A 176 12.87 9.06 7.09
N VAL A 177 12.02 9.41 8.04
CA VAL A 177 10.60 9.73 7.79
C VAL A 177 10.45 10.95 6.88
N ASP A 178 11.34 11.93 7.01
CA ASP A 178 11.34 13.14 6.16
C ASP A 178 11.46 12.81 4.67
N ALA A 179 12.15 11.73 4.32
CA ALA A 179 12.33 11.34 2.92
C ALA A 179 10.99 11.11 2.19
N PHE A 180 9.95 10.65 2.90
CA PHE A 180 8.63 10.43 2.29
C PHE A 180 7.88 11.72 1.99
N TYR A 181 8.22 12.81 2.68
CA TYR A 181 7.50 14.08 2.67
C TYR A 181 8.28 15.21 2.01
N ASP A 182 9.39 14.88 1.36
CA ASP A 182 10.20 15.89 0.65
C ASP A 182 9.36 16.63 -0.40
N GLY A 183 9.46 17.96 -0.41
CA GLY A 183 8.71 18.83 -1.30
C GLY A 183 7.20 18.94 -1.01
N ILE A 184 6.72 18.44 0.15
CA ILE A 184 5.29 18.46 0.49
C ILE A 184 5.00 19.46 1.59
N ASP A 185 4.12 20.43 1.29
CA ASP A 185 3.61 21.39 2.26
C ASP A 185 2.29 20.88 2.88
N PHE A 186 2.26 20.82 4.22
CA PHE A 186 1.09 20.48 5.01
C PHE A 186 0.38 21.71 5.61
N SER A 187 0.82 22.91 5.25
CA SER A 187 0.12 24.14 5.65
C SER A 187 -1.32 24.13 5.14
N PRO A 188 -2.28 24.66 5.89
CA PRO A 188 -3.64 24.83 5.39
C PRO A 188 -3.62 25.60 4.08
N ALA A 189 -4.36 25.15 3.07
CA ALA A 189 -4.52 25.92 1.84
C ALA A 189 -5.05 27.32 2.19
N PRO A 190 -4.53 28.39 1.56
CA PRO A 190 -5.07 29.73 1.76
C PRO A 190 -6.58 29.71 1.47
N ALA A 191 -7.37 30.35 2.34
CA ALA A 191 -8.80 30.45 2.14
C ALA A 191 -9.06 31.02 0.73
N ASN A 192 -9.84 30.30 -0.07
CA ASN A 192 -10.19 30.75 -1.41
C ASN A 192 -11.04 32.02 -1.30
N PRO A 193 -10.56 33.21 -1.72
CA PRO A 193 -11.30 34.45 -1.60
C PRO A 193 -12.50 34.54 -2.57
N ALA A 194 -12.73 33.51 -3.41
CA ALA A 194 -13.78 33.49 -4.41
C ALA A 194 -15.04 32.68 -4.01
N ALA A 195 -15.21 32.34 -2.71
CA ALA A 195 -16.44 31.75 -2.18
C ALA A 195 -17.26 32.80 -1.40
N GLY A 196 -17.56 33.91 -2.04
CA GLY A 196 -18.46 34.96 -1.59
C GLY A 196 -19.53 35.23 -2.63
#